data_23aac20837c19ec61c26d75d8d169154
#
_entry.id   23aac20837c19ec61c26d75d8d169154
#
_cell.length_a   1.000
_cell.length_b   1.000
_cell.length_c   1.000
_cell.angle_alpha   90.00
_cell.angle_beta   90.00
_cell.angle_gamma   90.00
#
_symmetry.space_group_name_H-M   'P 1'
#
loop_
_entity.id
_entity.type
_entity.pdbx_description
1 polymer ?
#
loop_
_entity_poly.entity_id
_entity_poly.type
_entity_poly.pdbx_seq_one_letter_code
_entity_poly.pdbx_strand_id
1 'polypeptide(L)'
;MKNKLLFSVFVYFIILILLSLGFWQIYRLNWKLELIEQIENSLKNDPVELSNVEKKNYLRIKTSGDIDFDKQIYLYNLNDAGKPGFEVVNPIKIGDENYLMNRGWIPFEKKDLPEINLVDQNKIVGTLMLQTKPSTFKPENDIEKNYWFT
;
A
#
# COMPACT_ATOMS: atom_id res chain seq x y z
N MET A 1 -53.54 13.08 16.28
CA MET A 1 -53.28 12.27 15.05
C MET A 1 -52.00 12.68 14.34
N LYS A 2 -51.67 13.97 14.15
CA LYS A 2 -50.46 14.47 13.48
C LYS A 2 -49.15 13.95 14.05
N ASN A 3 -49.02 13.89 15.39
CA ASN A 3 -47.78 13.44 16.06
C ASN A 3 -47.47 11.94 15.84
N LYS A 4 -48.52 11.09 15.74
CA LYS A 4 -48.32 9.66 15.44
C LYS A 4 -47.83 9.43 14.01
N LEU A 5 -48.34 10.21 13.07
CA LEU A 5 -47.94 10.16 11.66
C LEU A 5 -46.45 10.58 11.51
N LEU A 6 -46.08 11.69 12.17
CA LEU A 6 -44.71 12.22 12.16
C LEU A 6 -43.72 11.22 12.76
N PHE A 7 -44.11 10.58 13.86
CA PHE A 7 -43.29 9.54 14.48
C PHE A 7 -43.14 8.32 13.56
N SER A 8 -44.19 7.86 12.90
CA SER A 8 -44.12 6.75 11.94
C SER A 8 -43.21 7.08 10.77
N VAL A 9 -43.31 8.27 10.19
CA VAL A 9 -42.43 8.71 9.10
C VAL A 9 -40.96 8.72 9.54
N PHE A 10 -40.67 9.21 10.75
CA PHE A 10 -39.34 9.22 11.31
C PHE A 10 -38.77 7.81 11.48
N VAL A 11 -39.56 6.87 11.99
CA VAL A 11 -39.16 5.46 12.15
C VAL A 11 -38.84 4.83 10.79
N TYR A 12 -39.72 5.02 9.78
CA TYR A 12 -39.43 4.50 8.43
C TYR A 12 -38.18 5.10 7.82
N PHE A 13 -37.92 6.37 8.02
CA PHE A 13 -36.72 7.03 7.56
C PHE A 13 -35.44 6.43 8.16
N ILE A 14 -35.47 6.16 9.49
CA ILE A 14 -34.35 5.49 10.16
C ILE A 14 -34.14 4.08 9.60
N ILE A 15 -35.21 3.31 9.43
CA ILE A 15 -35.14 1.96 8.86
C ILE A 15 -34.49 2.00 7.45
N LEU A 16 -34.88 2.97 6.63
CA LEU A 16 -34.33 3.13 5.29
C LEU A 16 -32.82 3.45 5.29
N ILE A 17 -32.38 4.30 6.23
CA ILE A 17 -30.95 4.57 6.42
C ILE A 17 -30.21 3.31 6.84
N LEU A 18 -30.73 2.55 7.80
CA LEU A 18 -30.10 1.32 8.27
C LEU A 18 -29.99 0.27 7.16
N LEU A 19 -31.04 0.11 6.36
CA LEU A 19 -31.01 -0.79 5.19
C LEU A 19 -29.97 -0.35 4.16
N SER A 20 -29.90 0.95 3.86
CA SER A 20 -28.89 1.51 2.94
C SER A 20 -27.47 1.26 3.42
N LEU A 21 -27.21 1.45 4.72
CA LEU A 21 -25.93 1.13 5.34
C LEU A 21 -25.63 -0.37 5.28
N GLY A 22 -26.63 -1.23 5.48
CA GLY A 22 -26.49 -2.68 5.36
C GLY A 22 -26.06 -3.09 3.95
N PHE A 23 -26.75 -2.60 2.92
CA PHE A 23 -26.37 -2.85 1.53
C PHE A 23 -24.98 -2.33 1.18
N TRP A 24 -24.62 -1.14 1.66
CA TRP A 24 -23.29 -0.59 1.47
C TRP A 24 -22.21 -1.46 2.10
N GLN A 25 -22.44 -2.03 3.30
CA GLN A 25 -21.48 -2.93 3.95
C GLN A 25 -21.29 -4.22 3.17
N ILE A 26 -22.36 -4.80 2.61
CA ILE A 26 -22.27 -6.00 1.76
C ILE A 26 -21.47 -5.69 0.49
N TYR A 27 -21.77 -4.59 -0.18
CA TYR A 27 -21.01 -4.16 -1.35
C TYR A 27 -19.50 -3.98 -1.05
N ARG A 28 -19.19 -3.31 0.07
CA ARG A 28 -17.81 -3.10 0.51
C ARG A 28 -17.10 -4.42 0.84
N LEU A 29 -17.81 -5.36 1.45
CA LEU A 29 -17.27 -6.68 1.74
C LEU A 29 -16.90 -7.43 0.46
N ASN A 30 -17.79 -7.50 -0.51
CA ASN A 30 -17.55 -8.17 -1.79
C ASN A 30 -16.34 -7.55 -2.52
N TRP A 31 -16.29 -6.23 -2.60
CA TRP A 31 -15.15 -5.53 -3.19
C TRP A 31 -13.82 -5.88 -2.51
N LYS A 32 -13.80 -5.97 -1.16
CA LYS A 32 -12.58 -6.37 -0.44
C LYS A 32 -12.20 -7.82 -0.70
N LEU A 33 -13.18 -8.73 -0.77
CA LEU A 33 -12.91 -10.14 -1.06
C LEU A 33 -12.33 -10.32 -2.46
N GLU A 34 -12.88 -9.63 -3.46
CA GLU A 34 -12.33 -9.64 -4.83
C GLU A 34 -10.89 -9.09 -4.87
N LEU A 35 -10.60 -8.01 -4.13
CA LEU A 35 -9.25 -7.46 -4.06
C LEU A 35 -8.26 -8.45 -3.42
N ILE A 36 -8.65 -9.11 -2.33
CA ILE A 36 -7.84 -10.12 -1.66
C ILE A 36 -7.55 -11.29 -2.61
N GLU A 37 -8.56 -11.78 -3.30
CA GLU A 37 -8.43 -12.87 -4.28
C GLU A 37 -7.47 -12.49 -5.42
N GLN A 38 -7.58 -11.26 -5.95
CA GLN A 38 -6.67 -10.76 -6.97
C GLN A 38 -5.21 -10.73 -6.49
N ILE A 39 -4.98 -10.25 -5.26
CA ILE A 39 -3.64 -10.20 -4.66
C ILE A 39 -3.10 -11.62 -4.46
N GLU A 40 -3.88 -12.52 -3.86
CA GLU A 40 -3.46 -13.90 -3.62
C GLU A 40 -3.13 -14.64 -4.93
N ASN A 41 -3.96 -14.49 -5.95
CA ASN A 41 -3.72 -15.10 -7.25
C ASN A 41 -2.46 -14.54 -7.91
N SER A 42 -2.24 -13.23 -7.79
CA SER A 42 -1.03 -12.61 -8.31
C SER A 42 0.24 -13.10 -7.61
N LEU A 43 0.20 -13.31 -6.29
CA LEU A 43 1.33 -13.81 -5.51
C LEU A 43 1.63 -15.30 -5.75
N LYS A 44 0.64 -16.08 -6.16
CA LYS A 44 0.81 -17.53 -6.50
C LYS A 44 1.40 -17.73 -7.89
N ASN A 45 1.25 -16.77 -8.79
CA ASN A 45 1.78 -16.86 -10.14
C ASN A 45 3.31 -16.75 -10.17
N ASP A 46 3.93 -17.36 -11.16
CA ASP A 46 5.35 -17.20 -11.40
C ASP A 46 5.70 -15.73 -11.74
N PRO A 47 6.83 -15.22 -11.24
CA PRO A 47 7.22 -13.85 -11.52
C PRO A 47 7.54 -13.66 -13.01
N VAL A 48 6.96 -12.62 -13.60
CA VAL A 48 7.15 -12.26 -15.02
C VAL A 48 8.23 -11.20 -15.18
N GLU A 49 8.88 -11.16 -16.33
CA GLU A 49 9.89 -10.15 -16.63
C GLU A 49 9.26 -8.77 -16.77
N LEU A 50 9.76 -7.78 -16.00
CA LEU A 50 9.16 -6.44 -15.95
C LEU A 50 9.19 -5.73 -17.32
N SER A 51 10.21 -5.99 -18.16
CA SER A 51 10.38 -5.36 -19.48
C SER A 51 9.29 -5.68 -20.48
N ASN A 52 8.57 -6.80 -20.31
CA ASN A 52 7.68 -7.35 -21.34
C ASN A 52 6.19 -7.37 -20.93
N VAL A 53 5.83 -6.67 -19.85
CA VAL A 53 4.50 -6.82 -19.27
C VAL A 53 3.80 -5.47 -19.10
N GLU A 54 2.50 -5.44 -19.33
CA GLU A 54 1.66 -4.31 -18.92
C GLU A 54 1.70 -4.13 -17.41
N LYS A 55 2.08 -2.92 -16.97
CA LYS A 55 2.22 -2.59 -15.54
C LYS A 55 0.86 -2.58 -14.86
N LYS A 56 0.64 -3.52 -13.95
CA LYS A 56 -0.58 -3.66 -13.15
C LYS A 56 -0.24 -3.74 -11.66
N ASN A 57 -1.15 -3.27 -10.82
CA ASN A 57 -1.01 -3.44 -9.38
C ASN A 57 -0.93 -4.92 -8.99
N TYR A 58 -0.11 -5.21 -7.99
CA TYR A 58 0.11 -6.53 -7.40
C TYR A 58 0.72 -7.57 -8.35
N LEU A 59 1.23 -7.16 -9.50
CA LEU A 59 1.90 -8.06 -10.44
C LEU A 59 3.23 -8.52 -9.85
N ARG A 60 3.43 -9.84 -9.76
CA ARG A 60 4.70 -10.41 -9.32
C ARG A 60 5.70 -10.35 -10.47
N ILE A 61 6.81 -9.68 -10.22
CA ILE A 61 7.84 -9.42 -11.23
C ILE A 61 9.19 -9.99 -10.84
N LYS A 62 9.99 -10.30 -11.83
CA LYS A 62 11.43 -10.51 -11.71
C LYS A 62 12.16 -9.52 -12.61
N THR A 63 13.29 -9.03 -12.13
CA THR A 63 14.10 -8.04 -12.85
C THR A 63 15.51 -8.02 -12.32
N SER A 64 16.39 -7.27 -12.99
CA SER A 64 17.69 -6.82 -12.51
C SER A 64 17.77 -5.31 -12.63
N GLY A 65 18.59 -4.66 -11.80
CA GLY A 65 18.72 -3.21 -11.87
C GLY A 65 19.73 -2.67 -10.87
N ASP A 66 20.16 -1.43 -11.07
CA ASP A 66 21.13 -0.75 -10.24
C ASP A 66 20.42 0.01 -9.11
N ILE A 67 20.66 -0.41 -7.88
CA ILE A 67 20.09 0.22 -6.68
C ILE A 67 20.99 1.35 -6.21
N ASP A 68 20.43 2.55 -6.07
CA ASP A 68 21.11 3.70 -5.48
C ASP A 68 20.95 3.65 -3.95
N PHE A 69 21.97 3.12 -3.25
CA PHE A 69 21.96 3.03 -1.80
C PHE A 69 22.19 4.38 -1.12
N ASP A 70 22.83 5.32 -1.79
CA ASP A 70 23.14 6.66 -1.23
C ASP A 70 21.88 7.53 -1.11
N LYS A 71 20.86 7.24 -1.93
CA LYS A 71 19.56 7.93 -1.92
C LYS A 71 18.47 7.17 -1.18
N GLN A 72 18.83 6.48 -0.12
CA GLN A 72 17.88 5.77 0.71
C GLN A 72 16.96 6.73 1.46
N ILE A 73 15.66 6.43 1.45
CA ILE A 73 14.64 7.15 2.21
C ILE A 73 13.92 6.22 3.16
N TYR A 74 13.38 6.80 4.25
CA TYR A 74 12.65 6.08 5.29
C TYR A 74 11.20 6.56 5.32
N LEU A 75 10.28 5.70 4.90
CA LEU A 75 8.85 5.96 4.98
C LEU A 75 8.33 5.51 6.33
N TYR A 76 7.80 6.45 7.12
CA TYR A 76 7.19 6.11 8.40
C TYR A 76 5.96 5.23 8.20
N ASN A 77 5.94 4.07 8.82
CA ASN A 77 4.82 3.14 8.78
C ASN A 77 4.73 2.30 10.06
N LEU A 78 3.52 1.87 10.38
CA LEU A 78 3.27 0.92 11.43
C LEU A 78 3.32 -0.51 10.87
N ASN A 79 3.88 -1.45 11.61
CA ASN A 79 3.77 -2.86 11.24
C ASN A 79 2.37 -3.43 11.58
N ASP A 80 2.13 -4.70 11.23
CA ASP A 80 0.85 -5.39 11.48
C ASP A 80 0.45 -5.44 12.97
N ALA A 81 1.42 -5.34 13.88
CA ALA A 81 1.21 -5.26 15.33
C ALA A 81 1.02 -3.82 15.84
N GLY A 82 0.95 -2.82 14.95
CA GLY A 82 0.80 -1.40 15.30
C GLY A 82 2.06 -0.75 15.89
N LYS A 83 3.23 -1.37 15.77
CA LYS A 83 4.49 -0.78 16.24
C LYS A 83 5.05 0.20 15.20
N PRO A 84 5.56 1.37 15.65
CA PRO A 84 6.16 2.36 14.76
C PRO A 84 7.50 1.89 14.19
N GLY A 85 7.75 2.25 12.94
CA GLY A 85 8.99 1.96 12.26
C GLY A 85 9.05 2.61 10.88
N PHE A 86 9.91 2.11 10.03
CA PHE A 86 10.14 2.65 8.69
C PHE A 86 10.18 1.56 7.64
N GLU A 87 9.55 1.82 6.52
CA GLU A 87 9.84 1.10 5.28
C GLU A 87 11.07 1.73 4.63
N VAL A 88 12.03 0.90 4.26
CA VAL A 88 13.27 1.35 3.64
C VAL A 88 13.11 1.32 2.14
N VAL A 89 13.22 2.48 1.52
CA VAL A 89 13.00 2.64 0.08
C VAL A 89 14.24 3.22 -0.59
N ASN A 90 14.66 2.58 -1.68
CA ASN A 90 15.76 3.04 -2.51
C ASN A 90 15.30 3.26 -3.95
N PRO A 91 15.83 4.28 -4.65
CA PRO A 91 15.72 4.35 -6.08
C PRO A 91 16.45 3.16 -6.74
N ILE A 92 15.83 2.60 -7.77
CA ILE A 92 16.43 1.56 -8.61
C ILE A 92 16.24 1.91 -10.07
N LYS A 93 17.30 1.76 -10.87
CA LYS A 93 17.25 1.91 -12.31
C LYS A 93 17.12 0.55 -12.97
N ILE A 94 16.05 0.36 -13.75
CA ILE A 94 15.78 -0.87 -14.50
C ILE A 94 15.66 -0.49 -15.97
N GLY A 95 16.68 -0.84 -16.77
CA GLY A 95 16.79 -0.33 -18.14
C GLY A 95 16.88 1.20 -18.16
N ASP A 96 15.95 1.84 -18.86
CA ASP A 96 15.89 3.31 -18.97
C ASP A 96 14.89 3.95 -17.98
N GLU A 97 14.23 3.15 -17.16
CA GLU A 97 13.21 3.62 -16.23
C GLU A 97 13.70 3.60 -14.77
N ASN A 98 13.20 4.56 -13.98
CA ASN A 98 13.48 4.65 -12.55
C ASN A 98 12.26 4.20 -11.76
N TYR A 99 12.51 3.37 -10.75
CA TYR A 99 11.50 2.88 -9.82
C TYR A 99 11.91 3.17 -8.39
N LEU A 100 10.97 3.06 -7.46
CA LEU A 100 11.23 3.01 -6.04
C LEU A 100 11.07 1.58 -5.55
N MET A 101 12.11 1.06 -4.93
CA MET A 101 12.12 -0.29 -4.38
C MET A 101 11.97 -0.24 -2.87
N ASN A 102 10.87 -0.77 -2.37
CA ASN A 102 10.67 -1.00 -0.95
C ASN A 102 11.41 -2.28 -0.55
N ARG A 103 12.36 -2.16 0.37
CA ARG A 103 13.22 -3.26 0.84
C ARG A 103 12.70 -3.93 2.11
N GLY A 104 11.59 -3.44 2.65
CA GLY A 104 10.96 -3.96 3.85
C GLY A 104 10.97 -2.98 5.02
N TRP A 105 10.34 -3.42 6.10
CA TRP A 105 10.13 -2.62 7.30
C TRP A 105 11.22 -2.89 8.35
N ILE A 106 11.65 -1.81 9.03
CA ILE A 106 12.55 -1.86 10.19
C ILE A 106 11.92 -1.14 11.38
N PRO A 107 12.18 -1.58 12.63
CA PRO A 107 11.73 -0.87 13.81
C PRO A 107 12.37 0.51 13.90
N PHE A 108 11.68 1.42 14.59
CA PHE A 108 12.09 2.82 14.73
C PHE A 108 13.53 2.98 15.26
N GLU A 109 13.92 2.13 16.21
CA GLU A 109 15.24 2.16 16.86
C GLU A 109 16.36 1.70 15.94
N LYS A 110 16.05 1.05 14.82
CA LYS A 110 17.05 0.55 13.87
C LYS A 110 17.32 1.47 12.68
N LYS A 111 16.73 2.66 12.65
CA LYS A 111 16.91 3.61 11.55
C LYS A 111 18.37 3.94 11.26
N ASP A 112 19.18 4.12 12.31
CA ASP A 112 20.57 4.52 12.19
C ASP A 112 21.55 3.33 12.09
N LEU A 113 21.03 2.10 12.08
CA LEU A 113 21.81 0.88 11.91
C LEU A 113 21.76 0.42 10.45
N PRO A 114 22.87 0.43 9.72
CA PRO A 114 22.89 0.15 8.28
C PRO A 114 22.71 -1.34 7.90
N GLU A 115 22.40 -2.21 8.83
CA GLU A 115 22.17 -3.64 8.57
C GLU A 115 20.84 -3.90 7.87
N ILE A 116 20.69 -3.31 6.69
CA ILE A 116 19.58 -3.64 5.80
C ILE A 116 20.11 -4.68 4.82
N ASN A 117 19.41 -5.82 4.75
CA ASN A 117 19.80 -6.95 3.93
C ASN A 117 20.30 -6.53 2.54
N LEU A 118 21.48 -7.00 2.18
CA LEU A 118 22.02 -6.84 0.84
C LEU A 118 21.06 -7.53 -0.13
N VAL A 119 20.66 -6.80 -1.15
CA VAL A 119 19.80 -7.32 -2.22
C VAL A 119 20.69 -7.72 -3.39
N ASP A 120 20.50 -8.92 -3.93
CA ASP A 120 21.15 -9.32 -5.17
C ASP A 120 20.54 -8.51 -6.34
N GLN A 121 21.31 -7.56 -6.84
CA GLN A 121 20.88 -6.65 -7.92
C GLN A 121 20.66 -7.38 -9.25
N ASN A 122 21.22 -8.58 -9.40
CA ASN A 122 21.07 -9.38 -10.62
C ASN A 122 19.78 -10.21 -10.62
N LYS A 123 19.17 -10.39 -9.44
CA LYS A 123 17.95 -11.21 -9.30
C LYS A 123 17.00 -10.62 -8.26
N ILE A 124 16.24 -9.65 -8.69
CA ILE A 124 15.23 -9.00 -7.86
C ILE A 124 13.87 -9.63 -8.19
N VAL A 125 13.20 -10.14 -7.17
CA VAL A 125 11.82 -10.59 -7.26
C VAL A 125 10.98 -9.73 -6.30
N GLY A 126 9.93 -9.14 -6.83
CA GLY A 126 9.08 -8.24 -6.05
C GLY A 126 7.65 -8.19 -6.58
N THR A 127 6.86 -7.35 -5.97
CA THR A 127 5.48 -7.06 -6.40
C THR A 127 5.40 -5.62 -6.86
N LEU A 128 4.95 -5.40 -8.09
CA LEU A 128 4.77 -4.07 -8.66
C LEU A 128 3.56 -3.39 -8.00
N MET A 129 3.77 -2.17 -7.53
CA MET A 129 2.70 -1.30 -7.04
C MET A 129 2.72 0.01 -7.83
N LEU A 130 1.60 0.34 -8.43
CA LEU A 130 1.45 1.63 -9.10
C LEU A 130 1.20 2.72 -8.07
N GLN A 131 1.83 3.86 -8.27
CA GLN A 131 1.69 5.00 -7.37
C GLN A 131 0.23 5.45 -7.28
N THR A 132 -0.28 5.55 -6.07
CA THR A 132 -1.58 6.15 -5.77
C THR A 132 -1.43 7.63 -5.45
N LYS A 133 -2.54 8.39 -5.54
CA LYS A 133 -2.53 9.79 -5.12
C LYS A 133 -2.20 9.87 -3.62
N PRO A 134 -1.32 10.82 -3.22
CA PRO A 134 -1.00 11.00 -1.81
C PRO A 134 -2.25 11.39 -1.00
N SER A 135 -2.30 10.94 0.26
CA SER A 135 -3.37 11.35 1.19
C SER A 135 -3.29 12.84 1.48
N THR A 136 -4.44 13.51 1.53
CA THR A 136 -4.54 14.96 1.86
C THR A 136 -4.24 15.25 3.33
N PHE A 137 -4.35 14.24 4.20
CA PHE A 137 -4.22 14.36 5.66
C PHE A 137 -2.94 13.71 6.20
N LYS A 138 -1.84 13.84 5.49
CA LYS A 138 -0.56 13.35 5.98
C LYS A 138 0.30 14.49 6.55
N PRO A 139 1.20 14.20 7.51
CA PRO A 139 2.20 15.16 7.96
C PRO A 139 3.13 15.59 6.82
N GLU A 140 3.77 16.74 6.98
CA GLU A 140 4.83 17.17 6.07
C GLU A 140 6.08 16.29 6.22
N ASN A 141 6.77 16.05 5.12
CA ASN A 141 8.01 15.28 5.13
C ASN A 141 9.14 16.09 5.81
N ASP A 142 9.88 15.44 6.68
CA ASP A 142 11.08 16.01 7.31
C ASP A 142 12.33 15.53 6.55
N ILE A 143 12.77 16.35 5.60
CA ILE A 143 13.89 16.02 4.71
C ILE A 143 15.21 15.96 5.49
N GLU A 144 15.41 16.82 6.51
CA GLU A 144 16.64 16.86 7.30
C GLU A 144 16.85 15.58 8.09
N LYS A 145 15.76 15.03 8.66
CA LYS A 145 15.79 13.75 9.38
C LYS A 145 15.57 12.55 8.47
N ASN A 146 15.38 12.75 7.19
CA ASN A 146 15.00 11.70 6.23
C ASN A 146 13.76 10.91 6.71
N TYR A 147 12.70 11.64 7.10
CA TYR A 147 11.40 11.09 7.49
C TYR A 147 10.36 11.44 6.44
N TRP A 148 9.82 10.42 5.83
CA TRP A 148 8.83 10.56 4.76
C TRP A 148 7.51 9.94 5.19
N PHE A 149 6.41 10.56 4.77
CA PHE A 149 5.06 10.10 5.03
C PHE A 149 4.35 9.88 3.69
N THR A 150 3.61 8.78 3.58
CA THR A 150 2.85 8.40 2.37
C THR A 150 1.37 8.63 2.53
#